data_4743a27049bad1f136b249f9c49066a5
#
_entry.id   4743a27049bad1f136b249f9c49066a5
#
_cell.length_a   1.000
_cell.length_b   1.000
_cell.length_c   1.000
_cell.angle_alpha   90.00
_cell.angle_beta   90.00
_cell.angle_gamma   90.00
#
_symmetry.space_group_name_H-M   'P 1'
#
loop_
_entity.id
_entity.type
_entity.pdbx_description
1 polymer ?
#
loop_
_entity_poly.entity_id
_entity_poly.type
_entity_poly.pdbx_seq_one_letter_code
_entity_poly.pdbx_strand_id
1 'polypeptide(L)'
;NVKGNKYSLISEAIYEKQWEKIKLTAGAKYTHQWVENNYYIDEIMNPVSMTTAETYLFSELQHRVGKFAYTVGLGAMNTIIRQSGVNQSTWIARPQFTMSYDVGKGVFLRYNAYVSGYQPSLSAMNDITQPIDKYQVRKGNPNLQPVMYFSNDILLSYQSPYVSLDVMARYNYDHKPIMDESFEDNGLIVRTQA
;
A
#
# COMPACT_ATOMS: atom_id res chain seq x y z
N ASN A 1 5.95 18.63 -20.23
CA ASN A 1 4.61 18.88 -19.66
C ASN A 1 3.79 17.60 -19.70
N VAL A 2 3.02 17.31 -18.64
CA VAL A 2 2.16 16.12 -18.55
C VAL A 2 0.72 16.57 -18.29
N LYS A 3 -0.22 16.04 -19.08
CA LYS A 3 -1.65 16.22 -18.88
C LYS A 3 -2.30 14.85 -18.82
N GLY A 4 -3.18 14.62 -17.87
CA GLY A 4 -3.82 13.32 -17.74
C GLY A 4 -5.19 13.36 -17.06
N ASN A 5 -5.95 12.32 -17.32
CA ASN A 5 -7.25 12.06 -16.68
C ASN A 5 -7.19 10.73 -15.95
N LYS A 6 -7.84 10.68 -14.79
CA LYS A 6 -8.00 9.46 -14.01
C LYS A 6 -9.46 9.25 -13.67
N TYR A 7 -9.98 8.08 -14.02
CA TYR A 7 -11.31 7.63 -13.65
C TYR A 7 -11.21 6.40 -12.74
N SER A 8 -12.10 6.26 -11.77
CA SER A 8 -12.13 5.08 -10.91
C SER A 8 -13.55 4.66 -10.59
N LEU A 9 -13.76 3.34 -10.60
CA LEU A 9 -14.96 2.68 -10.10
C LEU A 9 -14.59 1.91 -8.84
N ILE A 10 -15.33 2.10 -7.75
CA ILE A 10 -15.12 1.39 -6.49
C ILE A 10 -16.43 0.72 -6.10
N SER A 11 -16.37 -0.57 -5.82
CA SER A 11 -17.48 -1.36 -5.29
C SER A 11 -17.00 -2.08 -4.02
N GLU A 12 -17.80 -2.05 -2.97
CA GLU A 12 -17.49 -2.68 -1.70
C GLU A 12 -18.72 -3.36 -1.12
N ALA A 13 -18.54 -4.56 -0.58
CA ALA A 13 -19.54 -5.29 0.16
C ALA A 13 -18.94 -5.78 1.48
N ILE A 14 -19.63 -5.52 2.59
CA ILE A 14 -19.20 -5.90 3.93
C ILE A 14 -20.34 -6.64 4.61
N TYR A 15 -20.01 -7.78 5.18
CA TYR A 15 -20.88 -8.55 6.04
C TYR A 15 -20.36 -8.54 7.46
N GLU A 16 -21.21 -8.22 8.43
CA GLU A 16 -20.87 -8.23 9.85
C GLU A 16 -21.85 -9.10 10.63
N LYS A 17 -21.32 -9.90 11.54
CA LYS A 17 -22.12 -10.65 12.48
C LYS A 17 -21.52 -10.53 13.88
N GLN A 18 -22.36 -10.09 14.80
CA GLN A 18 -22.02 -9.91 16.21
C GLN A 18 -22.68 -11.01 17.05
N TRP A 19 -21.88 -11.63 17.91
CA TRP A 19 -22.32 -12.45 19.05
C TRP A 19 -21.93 -11.73 20.35
N GLU A 20 -22.26 -12.25 21.50
CA GLU A 20 -21.99 -11.59 22.80
C GLU A 20 -20.55 -11.06 22.94
N LYS A 21 -19.55 -11.88 22.58
CA LYS A 21 -18.12 -11.57 22.79
C LYS A 21 -17.30 -11.63 21.51
N ILE A 22 -17.91 -12.07 20.42
CA ILE A 22 -17.23 -12.31 19.13
C ILE A 22 -17.91 -11.48 18.07
N LYS A 23 -17.12 -10.80 17.24
CA LYS A 23 -17.57 -10.13 16.03
C LYS A 23 -16.80 -10.69 14.84
N LEU A 24 -17.51 -11.16 13.84
CA LEU A 24 -16.97 -11.53 12.54
C LEU A 24 -17.30 -10.44 11.53
N THR A 25 -16.29 -9.97 10.81
CA THR A 25 -16.44 -9.09 9.66
C THR A 25 -15.80 -9.78 8.47
N ALA A 26 -16.49 -9.83 7.36
CA ALA A 26 -15.94 -10.34 6.09
C ALA A 26 -16.37 -9.41 4.96
N GLY A 27 -15.50 -9.20 3.99
CA GLY A 27 -15.83 -8.28 2.90
C GLY A 27 -15.01 -8.51 1.65
N ALA A 28 -15.50 -7.86 0.59
CA ALA A 28 -14.85 -7.79 -0.69
C ALA A 28 -14.90 -6.35 -1.20
N LYS A 29 -13.77 -5.87 -1.71
CA LYS A 29 -13.66 -4.56 -2.37
C LYS A 29 -13.04 -4.74 -3.74
N TYR A 30 -13.64 -4.12 -4.72
CA TYR A 30 -13.12 -4.06 -6.08
C TYR A 30 -12.93 -2.60 -6.47
N THR A 31 -11.74 -2.29 -6.98
CA THR A 31 -11.39 -0.96 -7.50
C THR A 31 -10.89 -1.12 -8.92
N HIS A 32 -11.46 -0.39 -9.86
CA HIS A 32 -10.98 -0.32 -11.22
C HIS A 32 -10.63 1.12 -11.57
N GLN A 33 -9.43 1.33 -12.11
CA GLN A 33 -8.91 2.66 -12.46
C GLN A 33 -8.43 2.67 -13.90
N TRP A 34 -8.81 3.74 -14.61
CA TRP A 34 -8.31 4.07 -15.94
C TRP A 34 -7.53 5.37 -15.83
N VAL A 35 -6.32 5.38 -16.34
CA VAL A 35 -5.45 6.55 -16.35
C VAL A 35 -4.95 6.76 -17.76
N GLU A 36 -5.12 7.96 -18.27
CA GLU A 36 -4.62 8.40 -19.56
C GLU A 36 -3.72 9.60 -19.33
N ASN A 37 -2.45 9.47 -19.64
CA ASN A 37 -1.46 10.54 -19.53
C ASN A 37 -0.88 10.86 -20.90
N ASN A 38 -0.83 12.13 -21.24
CA ASN A 38 -0.16 12.64 -22.44
C ASN A 38 1.16 13.32 -22.01
N TYR A 39 2.27 12.74 -22.40
CA TYR A 39 3.60 13.30 -22.18
C TYR A 39 4.02 14.12 -23.40
N TYR A 40 4.36 15.40 -23.19
CA TYR A 40 4.84 16.28 -24.24
C TYR A 40 6.34 16.43 -24.10
N ILE A 41 7.08 15.84 -25.04
CA ILE A 41 8.54 15.90 -25.17
C ILE A 41 8.84 16.52 -26.53
N ASP A 42 9.55 17.64 -26.56
CA ASP A 42 9.88 18.39 -27.81
C ASP A 42 8.66 18.61 -28.71
N GLU A 43 7.52 19.03 -28.09
CA GLU A 43 6.23 19.24 -28.75
C GLU A 43 5.56 17.96 -29.30
N ILE A 44 6.20 16.81 -29.17
CA ILE A 44 5.63 15.53 -29.58
C ILE A 44 4.78 14.94 -28.42
N MET A 45 3.54 14.61 -28.71
CA MET A 45 2.64 13.97 -27.77
C MET A 45 2.88 12.47 -27.72
N ASN A 46 3.18 11.95 -26.53
CA ASN A 46 3.33 10.52 -26.27
C ASN A 46 2.21 10.09 -25.32
N PRO A 47 1.12 9.50 -25.82
CA PRO A 47 0.02 9.04 -25.00
C PRO A 47 0.41 7.74 -24.27
N VAL A 48 0.12 7.67 -22.98
CA VAL A 48 0.28 6.48 -22.16
C VAL A 48 -1.04 6.20 -21.45
N SER A 49 -1.60 5.04 -21.70
CA SER A 49 -2.78 4.57 -21.00
C SER A 49 -2.40 3.45 -20.04
N MET A 50 -2.99 3.48 -18.86
CA MET A 50 -2.87 2.42 -17.88
C MET A 50 -4.23 2.07 -17.30
N THR A 51 -4.43 0.79 -17.09
CA THR A 51 -5.58 0.26 -16.37
C THR A 51 -5.11 -0.54 -15.17
N THR A 52 -5.67 -0.25 -14.01
CA THR A 52 -5.41 -1.02 -12.78
C THR A 52 -6.72 -1.58 -12.27
N ALA A 53 -6.76 -2.88 -12.01
CA ALA A 53 -7.86 -3.54 -11.33
C ALA A 53 -7.35 -4.15 -10.03
N GLU A 54 -8.00 -3.82 -8.92
CA GLU A 54 -7.63 -4.30 -7.59
C GLU A 54 -8.83 -4.99 -6.95
N THR A 55 -8.63 -6.22 -6.51
CA THR A 55 -9.61 -7.01 -5.77
C THR A 55 -9.05 -7.32 -4.39
N TYR A 56 -9.75 -6.92 -3.34
CA TYR A 56 -9.39 -7.19 -1.96
C TYR A 56 -10.48 -7.99 -1.28
N LEU A 57 -10.12 -9.16 -0.78
CA LEU A 57 -10.98 -10.02 0.03
C LEU A 57 -10.42 -10.06 1.44
N PHE A 58 -11.27 -9.97 2.44
CA PHE A 58 -10.84 -9.99 3.83
C PHE A 58 -11.85 -10.64 4.76
N SER A 59 -11.33 -11.14 5.88
CA SER A 59 -12.12 -11.61 7.01
C SER A 59 -11.39 -11.29 8.30
N GLU A 60 -12.12 -10.83 9.31
CA GLU A 60 -11.62 -10.45 10.62
C GLU A 60 -12.47 -11.07 11.72
N LEU A 61 -11.81 -11.66 12.69
CA LEU A 61 -12.43 -12.16 13.92
C LEU A 61 -11.98 -11.30 15.09
N GLN A 62 -12.90 -10.64 15.73
CA GLN A 62 -12.69 -9.87 16.95
C GLN A 62 -13.30 -10.59 18.13
N HIS A 63 -12.55 -10.71 19.22
CA HIS A 63 -13.01 -11.35 20.44
C HIS A 63 -12.56 -10.57 21.66
N ARG A 64 -13.45 -10.49 22.68
CA ARG A 64 -13.19 -9.82 23.95
C ARG A 64 -13.39 -10.78 25.11
N VAL A 65 -12.37 -10.91 25.96
CA VAL A 65 -12.39 -11.72 27.18
C VAL A 65 -11.94 -10.87 28.36
N GLY A 66 -12.89 -10.40 29.15
CA GLY A 66 -12.58 -9.52 30.27
C GLY A 66 -11.85 -8.25 29.85
N LYS A 67 -10.66 -8.07 30.38
CA LYS A 67 -9.78 -6.92 30.06
C LYS A 67 -8.96 -7.07 28.77
N PHE A 68 -9.03 -8.21 28.13
CA PHE A 68 -8.29 -8.54 26.93
C PHE A 68 -9.20 -8.53 25.71
N ALA A 69 -8.79 -7.87 24.64
CA ALA A 69 -9.46 -7.92 23.35
C ALA A 69 -8.43 -8.15 22.26
N TYR A 70 -8.77 -8.96 21.28
CA TYR A 70 -7.91 -9.19 20.12
C TYR A 70 -8.72 -9.28 18.83
N THR A 71 -8.07 -8.95 17.73
CA THR A 71 -8.57 -9.10 16.37
C THR A 71 -7.55 -9.86 15.57
N VAL A 72 -7.99 -10.91 14.89
CA VAL A 72 -7.19 -11.63 13.89
C VAL A 72 -7.86 -11.42 12.56
N GLY A 73 -7.12 -10.91 11.59
CA GLY A 73 -7.60 -10.66 10.24
C GLY A 73 -6.73 -11.36 9.21
N LEU A 74 -7.36 -11.84 8.16
CA LEU A 74 -6.71 -12.35 6.96
C LEU A 74 -7.32 -11.65 5.76
N GLY A 75 -6.46 -11.11 4.90
CA GLY A 75 -6.84 -10.51 3.64
C GLY A 75 -5.99 -11.05 2.50
N ALA A 76 -6.53 -10.99 1.31
CA ALA A 76 -5.81 -11.27 0.07
C ALA A 76 -6.16 -10.18 -0.95
N MET A 77 -5.14 -9.53 -1.47
CA MET A 77 -5.26 -8.47 -2.47
C MET A 77 -4.65 -8.95 -3.78
N ASN A 78 -5.44 -8.91 -4.84
CA ASN A 78 -4.95 -9.09 -6.21
C ASN A 78 -4.95 -7.74 -6.91
N THR A 79 -3.82 -7.39 -7.52
CA THR A 79 -3.69 -6.19 -8.35
C THR A 79 -3.26 -6.61 -9.75
N ILE A 80 -4.03 -6.18 -10.74
CA ILE A 80 -3.74 -6.37 -12.16
C ILE A 80 -3.44 -5.00 -12.76
N ILE A 81 -2.26 -4.84 -13.35
CA ILE A 81 -1.81 -3.63 -14.02
C ILE A 81 -1.61 -3.94 -15.50
N ARG A 82 -2.19 -3.12 -16.37
CA ARG A 82 -2.01 -3.19 -17.81
C ARG A 82 -1.55 -1.85 -18.33
N GLN A 83 -0.38 -1.82 -18.94
CA GLN A 83 0.23 -0.61 -19.50
C GLN A 83 1.11 -0.98 -20.70
N SER A 84 0.94 -0.32 -21.85
CA SER A 84 1.84 -0.38 -23.01
C SER A 84 2.31 -1.79 -23.37
N GLY A 85 1.41 -2.79 -23.34
CA GLY A 85 1.73 -4.19 -23.62
C GLY A 85 2.22 -5.01 -22.42
N VAL A 86 2.52 -4.39 -21.28
CA VAL A 86 2.83 -5.09 -20.02
C VAL A 86 1.51 -5.43 -19.31
N ASN A 87 1.37 -6.69 -18.93
CA ASN A 87 0.25 -7.18 -18.13
C ASN A 87 0.82 -7.90 -16.91
N GLN A 88 0.69 -7.29 -15.75
CA GLN A 88 1.21 -7.81 -14.49
C GLN A 88 0.05 -8.11 -13.55
N SER A 89 0.07 -9.28 -12.92
CA SER A 89 -0.88 -9.66 -11.87
C SER A 89 -0.10 -10.09 -10.63
N THR A 90 -0.42 -9.49 -9.50
CA THR A 90 0.27 -9.74 -8.23
C THR A 90 -0.73 -10.00 -7.12
N TRP A 91 -0.44 -11.03 -6.32
CA TRP A 91 -1.18 -11.33 -5.11
C TRP A 91 -0.38 -10.97 -3.88
N ILE A 92 -1.02 -10.30 -2.94
CA ILE A 92 -0.45 -9.93 -1.64
C ILE A 92 -1.37 -10.46 -0.54
N ALA A 93 -0.82 -11.34 0.32
CA ALA A 93 -1.49 -11.72 1.56
C ALA A 93 -1.36 -10.58 2.58
N ARG A 94 -2.45 -10.25 3.27
CA ARG A 94 -2.54 -9.14 4.23
C ARG A 94 -3.05 -9.64 5.59
N PRO A 95 -2.25 -10.47 6.30
CA PRO A 95 -2.59 -10.84 7.67
C PRO A 95 -2.47 -9.62 8.58
N GLN A 96 -3.36 -9.55 9.56
CA GLN A 96 -3.30 -8.53 10.61
C GLN A 96 -3.66 -9.14 11.96
N PHE A 97 -3.02 -8.63 12.99
CA PHE A 97 -3.28 -8.98 14.37
C PHE A 97 -3.27 -7.71 15.22
N THR A 98 -4.32 -7.51 15.99
CA THR A 98 -4.39 -6.43 16.97
C THR A 98 -4.73 -7.04 18.31
N MET A 99 -4.06 -6.61 19.35
CA MET A 99 -4.31 -7.01 20.73
C MET A 99 -4.37 -5.77 21.60
N SER A 100 -5.28 -5.75 22.55
CA SER A 100 -5.37 -4.70 23.56
C SER A 100 -5.64 -5.30 24.93
N TYR A 101 -5.01 -4.75 25.94
CA TYR A 101 -5.14 -5.17 27.32
C TYR A 101 -5.29 -3.98 28.26
N ASP A 102 -6.39 -3.99 29.03
CA ASP A 102 -6.60 -3.04 30.11
C ASP A 102 -5.89 -3.56 31.38
N VAL A 103 -4.69 -3.03 31.64
CA VAL A 103 -3.91 -3.40 32.84
C VAL A 103 -4.63 -2.96 34.12
N GLY A 104 -5.43 -1.89 34.05
CA GLY A 104 -6.09 -1.24 35.17
C GLY A 104 -5.34 0.01 35.64
N LYS A 105 -5.99 0.76 36.56
CA LYS A 105 -5.45 2.04 37.14
C LYS A 105 -5.06 3.06 36.02
N GLY A 106 -5.84 3.07 34.93
CA GLY A 106 -5.58 3.98 33.79
C GLY A 106 -4.47 3.54 32.85
N VAL A 107 -3.91 2.35 33.00
CA VAL A 107 -2.87 1.79 32.10
C VAL A 107 -3.51 0.88 31.05
N PHE A 108 -3.19 1.13 29.80
CA PHE A 108 -3.67 0.41 28.64
C PHE A 108 -2.51 0.04 27.71
N LEU A 109 -2.49 -1.21 27.26
CA LEU A 109 -1.50 -1.72 26.31
C LEU A 109 -2.19 -2.12 25.00
N ARG A 110 -1.63 -1.70 23.87
CA ARG A 110 -2.05 -2.13 22.53
C ARG A 110 -0.85 -2.61 21.72
N TYR A 111 -1.05 -3.69 21.00
CA TYR A 111 -0.10 -4.20 20.01
C TYR A 111 -0.82 -4.40 18.69
N ASN A 112 -0.19 -3.94 17.59
CA ASN A 112 -0.65 -4.19 16.23
C ASN A 112 0.49 -4.80 15.44
N ALA A 113 0.17 -5.78 14.61
CA ALA A 113 1.06 -6.37 13.62
C ALA A 113 0.28 -6.58 12.32
N TYR A 114 0.84 -6.17 11.20
CA TYR A 114 0.21 -6.42 9.91
C TYR A 114 1.23 -6.46 8.78
N VAL A 115 0.88 -7.22 7.74
CA VAL A 115 1.55 -7.20 6.45
C VAL A 115 0.66 -6.48 5.46
N SER A 116 1.27 -5.61 4.66
CA SER A 116 0.59 -4.96 3.55
C SER A 116 1.56 -4.79 2.38
N GLY A 117 1.13 -4.16 1.32
CA GLY A 117 1.97 -3.85 0.19
C GLY A 117 1.43 -2.65 -0.56
N TYR A 118 2.32 -2.01 -1.31
CA TYR A 118 1.97 -0.92 -2.20
C TYR A 118 2.55 -1.14 -3.59
N GLN A 119 1.83 -0.64 -4.57
CA GLN A 119 2.26 -0.72 -5.97
C GLN A 119 3.23 0.41 -6.28
N PRO A 120 4.21 0.17 -7.18
CA PRO A 120 5.02 1.25 -7.75
C PRO A 120 4.13 2.33 -8.37
N SER A 121 4.61 3.57 -8.34
CA SER A 121 3.88 4.66 -9.00
C SER A 121 3.92 4.50 -10.53
N LEU A 122 2.92 5.06 -11.20
CA LEU A 122 2.87 5.11 -12.68
C LEU A 122 4.14 5.67 -13.30
N SER A 123 4.65 6.77 -12.72
CA SER A 123 5.86 7.42 -13.20
C SER A 123 7.10 6.56 -13.04
N ALA A 124 7.12 5.70 -12.01
CA ALA A 124 8.19 4.74 -11.77
C ALA A 124 8.17 3.58 -12.77
N MET A 125 6.99 3.18 -13.24
CA MET A 125 6.80 2.05 -14.17
C MET A 125 6.79 2.46 -15.66
N ASN A 126 6.71 3.75 -15.96
CA ASN A 126 6.65 4.23 -17.32
C ASN A 126 8.03 4.17 -17.97
N ASP A 127 8.19 3.42 -19.06
CA ASP A 127 9.45 3.26 -19.80
C ASP A 127 9.81 4.43 -20.73
N ILE A 128 9.00 5.49 -20.77
CA ILE A 128 9.30 6.69 -21.55
C ILE A 128 10.52 7.39 -20.96
N THR A 129 11.55 7.55 -21.80
CA THR A 129 12.72 8.34 -21.45
C THR A 129 12.37 9.83 -21.46
N GLN A 130 12.55 10.48 -20.32
CA GLN A 130 12.28 11.89 -20.12
C GLN A 130 13.59 12.64 -19.90
N PRO A 131 13.94 13.64 -20.73
CA PRO A 131 15.12 14.45 -20.49
C PRO A 131 14.93 15.27 -19.20
N ILE A 132 15.93 15.23 -18.31
CA ILE A 132 16.03 16.11 -17.16
C ILE A 132 16.85 17.34 -17.52
N ASP A 133 18.01 17.10 -18.11
CA ASP A 133 18.91 18.10 -18.67
C ASP A 133 19.73 17.51 -19.84
N LYS A 134 20.76 18.24 -20.31
CA LYS A 134 21.60 17.80 -21.45
C LYS A 134 22.49 16.58 -21.14
N TYR A 135 22.61 16.19 -19.89
CA TYR A 135 23.45 15.06 -19.45
C TYR A 135 22.67 13.97 -18.74
N GLN A 136 21.40 14.21 -18.40
CA GLN A 136 20.62 13.31 -17.58
C GLN A 136 19.24 13.04 -18.17
N VAL A 137 18.85 11.78 -18.09
CA VAL A 137 17.51 11.32 -18.47
C VAL A 137 16.90 10.53 -17.31
N ARG A 138 15.59 10.58 -17.18
CA ARG A 138 14.82 9.70 -16.32
C ARG A 138 14.11 8.65 -17.16
N LYS A 139 14.21 7.40 -16.75
CA LYS A 139 13.50 6.28 -17.35
C LYS A 139 12.86 5.46 -16.24
N GLY A 140 11.58 5.17 -16.33
CA GLY A 140 10.92 4.26 -15.40
C GLY A 140 11.27 2.81 -15.72
N ASN A 141 10.92 1.92 -14.80
CA ASN A 141 11.14 0.48 -14.92
C ASN A 141 9.79 -0.26 -14.88
N PRO A 142 9.25 -0.74 -16.01
CA PRO A 142 7.95 -1.43 -16.04
C PRO A 142 7.97 -2.79 -15.33
N ASN A 143 9.16 -3.31 -14.97
CA ASN A 143 9.30 -4.60 -14.29
C ASN A 143 9.32 -4.46 -12.76
N LEU A 144 9.11 -3.26 -12.22
CA LEU A 144 9.03 -3.07 -10.78
C LEU A 144 7.94 -3.95 -10.17
N GLN A 145 8.29 -4.57 -9.04
CA GLN A 145 7.37 -5.40 -8.28
C GLN A 145 6.75 -4.59 -7.14
N PRO A 146 5.55 -4.96 -6.68
CA PRO A 146 4.99 -4.36 -5.48
C PRO A 146 5.91 -4.57 -4.27
N VAL A 147 6.06 -3.53 -3.47
CA VAL A 147 6.79 -3.60 -2.20
C VAL A 147 5.87 -4.16 -1.13
N MET A 148 6.31 -5.21 -0.47
CA MET A 148 5.64 -5.73 0.72
C MET A 148 6.29 -5.16 1.97
N TYR A 149 5.48 -4.69 2.91
CA TYR A 149 5.99 -4.23 4.18
C TYR A 149 5.29 -4.90 5.36
N PHE A 150 6.06 -5.08 6.40
CA PHE A 150 5.64 -5.62 7.67
C PHE A 150 5.76 -4.52 8.73
N SER A 151 4.69 -4.27 9.47
CA SER A 151 4.66 -3.26 10.51
C SER A 151 4.23 -3.86 11.82
N ASN A 152 4.94 -3.48 12.88
CA ASN A 152 4.59 -3.77 14.26
C ASN A 152 4.63 -2.51 15.08
N ASP A 153 3.62 -2.26 15.86
CA ASP A 153 3.63 -1.19 16.84
C ASP A 153 3.08 -1.65 18.19
N ILE A 154 3.72 -1.17 19.23
CA ILE A 154 3.29 -1.33 20.60
C ILE A 154 3.04 0.05 21.20
N LEU A 155 1.89 0.25 21.79
CA LEU A 155 1.50 1.48 22.48
C LEU A 155 1.19 1.16 23.94
N LEU A 156 1.87 1.86 24.82
CA LEU A 156 1.56 1.90 26.25
C LEU A 156 0.97 3.27 26.58
N SER A 157 -0.27 3.30 27.02
CA SER A 157 -0.97 4.51 27.45
C SER A 157 -1.20 4.51 28.96
N TYR A 158 -0.98 5.64 29.58
CA TYR A 158 -1.37 5.91 30.95
C TYR A 158 -2.28 7.14 30.99
N GLN A 159 -3.43 7.01 31.63
CA GLN A 159 -4.39 8.09 31.77
C GLN A 159 -4.83 8.23 33.23
N SER A 160 -4.72 9.44 33.75
CA SER A 160 -5.23 9.84 35.06
C SER A 160 -5.98 11.17 34.92
N PRO A 161 -6.68 11.65 35.98
CA PRO A 161 -7.33 12.96 35.91
C PRO A 161 -6.42 14.15 35.63
N TYR A 162 -5.11 14.00 35.87
CA TYR A 162 -4.14 15.09 35.77
C TYR A 162 -3.09 14.90 34.67
N VAL A 163 -2.88 13.65 34.22
CA VAL A 163 -1.79 13.32 33.28
C VAL A 163 -2.27 12.28 32.29
N SER A 164 -1.96 12.52 31.00
CA SER A 164 -2.05 11.52 29.94
C SER A 164 -0.66 11.35 29.32
N LEU A 165 -0.20 10.10 29.23
CA LEU A 165 1.10 9.74 28.68
C LEU A 165 0.95 8.56 27.73
N ASP A 166 1.46 8.72 26.51
CA ASP A 166 1.54 7.67 25.50
C ASP A 166 3.01 7.42 25.14
N VAL A 167 3.41 6.16 25.18
CA VAL A 167 4.71 5.69 24.72
C VAL A 167 4.50 4.69 23.61
N MET A 168 5.05 4.96 22.43
CA MET A 168 4.93 4.12 21.25
C MET A 168 6.31 3.67 20.77
N ALA A 169 6.41 2.37 20.49
CA ALA A 169 7.54 1.82 19.73
C ALA A 169 7.00 1.21 18.44
N ARG A 170 7.68 1.46 17.32
CA ARG A 170 7.32 0.93 15.99
C ARG A 170 8.53 0.31 15.31
N TYR A 171 8.30 -0.84 14.71
CA TYR A 171 9.24 -1.51 13.83
C TYR A 171 8.59 -1.78 12.48
N ASN A 172 9.20 -1.25 11.42
CA ASN A 172 8.79 -1.48 10.03
C ASN A 172 9.91 -2.17 9.27
N TYR A 173 9.55 -3.10 8.41
CA TYR A 173 10.46 -3.78 7.51
C TYR A 173 9.84 -3.85 6.12
N ASP A 174 10.54 -3.29 5.13
CA ASP A 174 10.17 -3.35 3.72
C ASP A 174 10.93 -4.49 3.04
N HIS A 175 10.20 -5.40 2.42
CA HIS A 175 10.78 -6.45 1.62
C HIS A 175 10.93 -5.96 0.17
N LYS A 176 12.17 -5.95 -0.32
CA LYS A 176 12.53 -5.45 -1.66
C LYS A 176 11.99 -4.04 -1.90
N PRO A 177 12.44 -3.05 -1.11
CA PRO A 177 12.03 -1.67 -1.31
C PRO A 177 12.49 -1.18 -2.69
N ILE A 178 11.66 -0.36 -3.33
CA ILE A 178 12.05 0.31 -4.58
C ILE A 178 13.12 1.34 -4.25
N MET A 179 14.27 1.24 -4.91
CA MET A 179 15.40 2.12 -4.72
C MET A 179 15.68 2.93 -5.98
N ASP A 180 16.12 4.18 -5.81
CA ASP A 180 16.62 4.97 -6.94
C ASP A 180 17.99 4.44 -7.37
N GLU A 181 18.14 4.21 -8.66
CA GLU A 181 19.36 3.76 -9.29
C GLU A 181 19.81 4.77 -10.36
N SER A 182 21.11 4.93 -10.52
CA SER A 182 21.67 5.78 -11.58
C SER A 182 22.86 5.08 -12.20
N PHE A 183 22.90 5.03 -13.51
CA PHE A 183 24.01 4.46 -14.29
C PHE A 183 24.27 5.30 -15.54
N GLU A 184 25.47 5.14 -16.12
CA GLU A 184 25.83 5.79 -17.37
C GLU A 184 25.47 4.91 -18.57
N ASP A 185 24.78 5.49 -19.54
CA ASP A 185 24.48 4.88 -20.82
C ASP A 185 24.66 5.91 -21.95
N ASN A 186 25.55 5.59 -22.92
CA ASN A 186 25.85 6.43 -24.07
C ASN A 186 26.22 7.89 -23.74
N GLY A 187 26.95 8.12 -22.65
CA GLY A 187 27.37 9.44 -22.17
C GLY A 187 26.27 10.25 -21.47
N LEU A 188 25.14 9.63 -21.17
CA LEU A 188 24.06 10.18 -20.37
C LEU A 188 23.94 9.44 -19.04
N ILE A 189 23.63 10.18 -17.99
CA ILE A 189 23.25 9.58 -16.70
C ILE A 189 21.77 9.22 -16.76
N VAL A 190 21.48 7.91 -16.73
CA VAL A 190 20.12 7.38 -16.65
C VAL A 190 19.73 7.23 -15.19
N ARG A 191 18.67 7.90 -14.78
CA ARG A 191 18.06 7.72 -13.46
C ARG A 191 16.83 6.83 -13.60
N THR A 192 16.80 5.75 -12.84
CA THR A 192 15.72 4.77 -12.84
C THR A 192 15.40 4.30 -11.42
N GLN A 193 14.48 3.36 -11.29
CA GLN A 193 14.15 2.68 -10.04
C GLN A 193 14.27 1.17 -10.22
N ALA A 194 14.77 0.47 -9.20
CA ALA A 194 14.97 -0.98 -9.17
C ALA A 194 14.42 -1.59 -7.87
#